data_6849f2176d80605baf725a2eaacce3f7
#
_entry.id   6849f2176d80605baf725a2eaacce3f7
#
_cell.length_a   1.000
_cell.length_b   1.000
_cell.length_c   1.000
_cell.angle_alpha   90.00
_cell.angle_beta   90.00
_cell.angle_gamma   90.00
#
_symmetry.space_group_name_H-M   'P 1'
#
loop_
_entity.id
_entity.type
_entity.pdbx_description
1 polymer ?
#
loop_
_entity_poly.entity_id
_entity_poly.type
_entity_poly.pdbx_seq_one_letter_code
_entity_poly.pdbx_strand_id
1 'polypeptide(L)'
;MPRVTLETLPDYARYLIAAAEDAALFPVTRKVRLPALELTVHLEPGALAEALGHAFVEAGDDQPGLPACRIFVGHPGIGGMPEPARWGDAHFTEHGFAQRLAGAGLRGHYFHDLDFWKVYDPQRRVGVQLMRAADAFPPWETGSPLRAFLHWEYGARGMRLAHAGTLGADGSGVLLAGAGGAGKSGTVVAGLLNGLDSVGDDYVLVDLSSSVTARPLFSVLKQDPKGFARLGLKDRLGSDRPLNWQGKHVFHIGDIASRPIPGTLDIVALMVPHIGAGGASSIMPMSRRDAMIALAPSGIAQMPGERESGFRFFSDLTRLLPCYRLSLGTDPGEIAGTVADFLARGAS
;
A
#
# COMPACT_ATOMS: atom_id res chain seq x y z
N MET A 1 18.30 -26.62 -22.60
CA MET A 1 18.32 -25.16 -22.79
C MET A 1 19.76 -24.69 -22.62
N PRO A 2 20.27 -23.77 -23.49
CA PRO A 2 21.61 -23.23 -23.27
C PRO A 2 21.64 -22.54 -21.89
N ARG A 3 22.71 -22.80 -21.12
CA ARG A 3 23.00 -22.04 -19.90
C ARG A 3 23.24 -20.59 -20.33
N VAL A 4 22.24 -19.70 -20.12
CA VAL A 4 22.46 -18.27 -20.24
C VAL A 4 23.42 -17.92 -19.10
N THR A 5 24.66 -17.61 -19.43
CA THR A 5 25.63 -17.08 -18.46
C THR A 5 25.20 -15.65 -18.15
N LEU A 6 24.38 -15.48 -17.12
CA LEU A 6 23.90 -14.18 -16.70
C LEU A 6 25.00 -13.54 -15.85
N GLU A 7 25.81 -12.69 -16.47
CA GLU A 7 26.99 -12.09 -15.83
C GLU A 7 26.63 -10.95 -14.89
N THR A 8 25.48 -10.30 -15.10
CA THR A 8 25.08 -9.12 -14.33
C THR A 8 23.64 -9.22 -13.83
N LEU A 9 23.36 -8.53 -12.73
CA LEU A 9 22.01 -8.43 -12.20
C LEU A 9 20.99 -7.77 -13.15
N PRO A 10 21.36 -6.69 -13.93
CA PRO A 10 20.48 -6.18 -14.98
C PRO A 10 20.16 -7.19 -16.09
N ASP A 11 21.08 -8.05 -16.47
CA ASP A 11 20.84 -9.08 -17.50
C ASP A 11 19.89 -10.14 -16.97
N TYR A 12 20.05 -10.53 -15.71
CA TYR A 12 19.09 -11.41 -15.04
C TYR A 12 17.69 -10.82 -15.00
N ALA A 13 17.56 -9.55 -14.62
CA ALA A 13 16.29 -8.87 -14.58
C ALA A 13 15.59 -8.82 -15.95
N ARG A 14 16.33 -8.48 -17.01
CA ARG A 14 15.80 -8.49 -18.39
C ARG A 14 15.42 -9.89 -18.85
N TYR A 15 16.22 -10.89 -18.48
CA TYR A 15 15.91 -12.29 -18.77
C TYR A 15 14.62 -12.75 -18.12
N LEU A 16 14.37 -12.39 -16.83
CA LEU A 16 13.12 -12.70 -16.16
C LEU A 16 11.91 -12.09 -16.86
N ILE A 17 12.03 -10.83 -17.28
CA ILE A 17 10.95 -10.14 -18.00
C ILE A 17 10.68 -10.82 -19.35
N ALA A 18 11.72 -11.12 -20.13
CA ALA A 18 11.57 -11.79 -21.41
C ALA A 18 10.97 -13.19 -21.25
N ALA A 19 11.45 -13.98 -20.28
CA ALA A 19 10.92 -15.32 -20.00
C ALA A 19 9.42 -15.27 -19.63
N ALA A 20 9.01 -14.28 -18.84
CA ALA A 20 7.61 -14.11 -18.45
C ALA A 20 6.72 -13.72 -19.63
N GLU A 21 7.19 -12.86 -20.53
CA GLU A 21 6.43 -12.45 -21.72
C GLU A 21 6.31 -13.58 -22.76
N ASP A 22 7.35 -14.40 -22.89
CA ASP A 22 7.36 -15.57 -23.79
C ASP A 22 6.55 -16.75 -23.22
N ALA A 23 6.36 -16.78 -21.91
CA ALA A 23 5.60 -17.84 -21.26
C ALA A 23 4.11 -17.70 -21.63
N ALA A 24 3.66 -18.44 -22.66
CA ALA A 24 2.26 -18.53 -23.09
C ALA A 24 1.30 -19.14 -22.03
N LEU A 25 1.68 -19.15 -20.74
CA LEU A 25 1.23 -20.15 -19.79
C LEU A 25 0.70 -19.60 -18.49
N PHE A 26 0.33 -18.34 -18.47
CA PHE A 26 -0.41 -17.77 -17.33
C PHE A 26 -1.91 -17.96 -17.58
N PRO A 27 -2.56 -18.95 -16.94
CA PRO A 27 -3.95 -19.33 -17.25
C PRO A 27 -4.96 -18.27 -16.78
N VAL A 28 -4.57 -17.42 -15.84
CA VAL A 28 -5.43 -16.35 -15.34
C VAL A 28 -4.85 -14.99 -15.74
N THR A 29 -5.71 -14.19 -16.36
CA THR A 29 -5.44 -12.76 -16.59
C THR A 29 -6.48 -11.94 -15.84
N ARG A 30 -6.03 -11.09 -14.94
CA ARG A 30 -6.87 -10.11 -14.26
C ARG A 30 -6.53 -8.71 -14.73
N LYS A 31 -7.57 -7.98 -15.10
CA LYS A 31 -7.49 -6.55 -15.34
C LYS A 31 -8.11 -5.82 -14.15
N VAL A 32 -7.40 -4.86 -13.61
CA VAL A 32 -7.84 -4.02 -12.50
C VAL A 32 -7.66 -2.57 -12.91
N ARG A 33 -8.73 -1.80 -12.88
CA ARG A 33 -8.65 -0.37 -13.10
C ARG A 33 -8.34 0.31 -11.77
N LEU A 34 -7.19 0.95 -11.69
CA LEU A 34 -6.73 1.71 -10.55
C LEU A 34 -6.73 3.21 -10.89
N PRO A 35 -6.64 4.12 -9.91
CA PRO A 35 -6.54 5.56 -10.18
C PRO A 35 -5.43 5.87 -11.20
N ALA A 36 -5.81 6.45 -12.34
CA ALA A 36 -4.92 6.80 -13.45
C ALA A 36 -4.04 5.65 -14.02
N LEU A 37 -4.44 4.37 -13.85
CA LEU A 37 -3.66 3.22 -14.26
C LEU A 37 -4.56 2.01 -14.61
N GLU A 38 -4.30 1.34 -15.73
CA GLU A 38 -4.81 -0.01 -15.99
C GLU A 38 -3.74 -1.04 -15.62
N LEU A 39 -4.02 -1.89 -14.63
CA LEU A 39 -3.15 -2.97 -14.21
C LEU A 39 -3.64 -4.28 -14.82
N THR A 40 -2.78 -4.97 -15.58
CA THR A 40 -3.02 -6.34 -16.03
C THR A 40 -2.08 -7.29 -15.29
N VAL A 41 -2.63 -8.27 -14.61
CA VAL A 41 -1.87 -9.29 -13.87
C VAL A 41 -2.07 -10.66 -14.52
N HIS A 42 -0.96 -11.31 -14.84
CA HIS A 42 -0.91 -12.67 -15.36
C HIS A 42 -0.40 -13.60 -14.28
N LEU A 43 -1.16 -14.63 -13.93
CA LEU A 43 -0.83 -15.52 -12.80
C LEU A 43 -1.55 -16.88 -12.92
N GLU A 44 -1.25 -17.77 -11.99
CA GLU A 44 -2.02 -19.01 -11.78
C GLU A 44 -3.20 -18.83 -10.83
N PRO A 45 -4.23 -19.70 -10.93
CA PRO A 45 -5.27 -19.80 -9.89
C PRO A 45 -4.66 -20.12 -8.53
N GLY A 46 -5.27 -19.60 -7.46
CA GLY A 46 -4.83 -19.90 -6.10
C GLY A 46 -5.00 -18.70 -5.16
N ALA A 47 -4.47 -18.82 -3.96
CA ALA A 47 -4.66 -17.85 -2.88
C ALA A 47 -4.28 -16.41 -3.24
N LEU A 48 -3.20 -16.22 -4.04
CA LEU A 48 -2.81 -14.89 -4.50
C LEU A 48 -3.80 -14.32 -5.52
N ALA A 49 -4.33 -15.15 -6.43
CA ALA A 49 -5.34 -14.73 -7.40
C ALA A 49 -6.65 -14.32 -6.70
N GLU A 50 -7.02 -15.03 -5.64
CA GLU A 50 -8.17 -14.71 -4.79
C GLU A 50 -7.92 -13.40 -4.02
N ALA A 51 -6.76 -13.25 -3.39
CA ALA A 51 -6.38 -12.04 -2.67
C ALA A 51 -6.40 -10.80 -3.58
N LEU A 52 -5.89 -10.92 -4.82
CA LEU A 52 -5.96 -9.86 -5.83
C LEU A 52 -7.42 -9.48 -6.16
N GLY A 53 -8.35 -10.46 -6.11
CA GLY A 53 -9.77 -10.24 -6.37
C GLY A 53 -10.49 -9.38 -5.35
N HIS A 54 -10.00 -9.33 -4.13
CA HIS A 54 -10.67 -8.69 -3.01
C HIS A 54 -9.89 -7.51 -2.42
N ALA A 55 -8.58 -7.46 -2.63
CA ALA A 55 -7.75 -6.44 -2.03
C ALA A 55 -7.84 -5.08 -2.71
N PHE A 56 -7.94 -5.04 -4.04
CA PHE A 56 -7.99 -3.79 -4.79
C PHE A 56 -9.35 -3.10 -4.71
N VAL A 57 -9.31 -1.76 -4.68
CA VAL A 57 -10.47 -0.91 -4.93
C VAL A 57 -10.40 -0.47 -6.38
N GLU A 58 -11.37 -0.91 -7.18
CA GLU A 58 -11.43 -0.52 -8.59
C GLU A 58 -11.91 0.93 -8.73
N ALA A 59 -11.23 1.70 -9.57
CA ALA A 59 -11.65 3.06 -9.91
C ALA A 59 -12.88 3.01 -10.83
N GLY A 60 -13.89 3.83 -10.50
CA GLY A 60 -15.18 3.86 -11.22
C GLY A 60 -15.18 4.65 -12.54
N ASP A 61 -14.12 5.40 -12.85
CA ASP A 61 -14.14 6.32 -13.97
C ASP A 61 -13.65 5.69 -15.27
N ASP A 62 -14.48 5.79 -16.31
CA ASP A 62 -14.15 5.45 -17.69
C ASP A 62 -13.23 6.53 -18.30
N GLN A 63 -12.00 6.65 -17.85
CA GLN A 63 -11.00 7.43 -18.54
C GLN A 63 -10.39 6.60 -19.67
N PRO A 64 -10.63 6.92 -20.93
CA PRO A 64 -10.00 6.21 -22.04
C PRO A 64 -8.50 6.52 -22.09
N GLY A 65 -7.70 5.52 -22.49
CA GLY A 65 -6.26 5.73 -22.72
C GLY A 65 -5.40 5.77 -21.47
N LEU A 66 -5.85 5.15 -20.39
CA LEU A 66 -5.00 4.99 -19.20
C LEU A 66 -3.71 4.23 -19.56
N PRO A 67 -2.58 4.64 -18.98
CA PRO A 67 -1.35 3.87 -19.11
C PRO A 67 -1.54 2.45 -18.59
N ALA A 68 -1.16 1.45 -19.37
CA ALA A 68 -1.24 0.05 -19.01
C ALA A 68 0.06 -0.42 -18.35
N CYS A 69 -0.06 -1.14 -17.24
CA CYS A 69 1.03 -1.82 -16.57
C CYS A 69 0.74 -3.33 -16.56
N ARG A 70 1.73 -4.16 -16.92
CA ARG A 70 1.59 -5.63 -16.94
C ARG A 70 2.51 -6.25 -15.91
N ILE A 71 1.96 -7.08 -15.04
CA ILE A 71 2.72 -7.81 -14.03
C ILE A 71 2.48 -9.30 -14.21
N PHE A 72 3.57 -10.04 -14.32
CA PHE A 72 3.59 -11.49 -14.36
C PHE A 72 3.95 -12.05 -12.99
N VAL A 73 3.12 -12.92 -12.44
CA VAL A 73 3.36 -13.56 -11.15
C VAL A 73 3.53 -15.05 -11.38
N GLY A 74 4.77 -15.53 -11.28
CA GLY A 74 5.12 -16.85 -11.69
C GLY A 74 6.09 -17.59 -10.76
N HIS A 75 6.30 -18.86 -11.08
CA HIS A 75 7.23 -19.75 -10.42
C HIS A 75 7.72 -20.80 -11.44
N PRO A 76 8.75 -21.61 -11.15
CA PRO A 76 9.29 -22.59 -12.11
C PRO A 76 8.30 -23.66 -12.61
N GLY A 77 7.18 -23.85 -11.92
CA GLY A 77 6.10 -24.72 -12.36
C GLY A 77 5.27 -24.17 -13.53
N ILE A 78 5.34 -22.86 -13.77
CA ILE A 78 4.74 -22.22 -14.95
C ILE A 78 5.75 -22.39 -16.10
N GLY A 79 5.30 -22.99 -17.21
CA GLY A 79 6.19 -23.35 -18.30
C GLY A 79 7.05 -22.19 -18.79
N GLY A 80 8.35 -22.43 -18.85
CA GLY A 80 9.32 -21.44 -19.29
C GLY A 80 9.84 -20.49 -18.20
N MET A 81 9.20 -20.38 -17.04
CA MET A 81 9.73 -19.57 -15.95
C MET A 81 10.97 -20.23 -15.35
N PRO A 82 12.07 -19.48 -15.16
CA PRO A 82 13.31 -20.01 -14.61
C PRO A 82 13.22 -20.20 -13.09
N GLU A 83 14.13 -21.02 -12.54
CA GLU A 83 14.37 -21.06 -11.11
C GLU A 83 14.85 -19.70 -10.60
N PRO A 84 14.38 -19.24 -9.41
CA PRO A 84 14.86 -18.01 -8.80
C PRO A 84 16.37 -18.09 -8.54
N ALA A 85 17.15 -17.24 -9.20
CA ALA A 85 18.58 -17.19 -8.95
C ALA A 85 18.88 -16.55 -7.60
N ARG A 86 19.87 -17.10 -6.88
CA ARG A 86 20.39 -16.52 -5.65
C ARG A 86 21.55 -15.59 -5.95
N TRP A 87 21.49 -14.41 -5.36
CA TRP A 87 22.53 -13.39 -5.48
C TRP A 87 23.01 -12.99 -4.09
N GLY A 88 24.32 -12.74 -3.95
CA GLY A 88 24.91 -12.38 -2.66
C GLY A 88 24.47 -10.99 -2.18
N ASP A 89 24.51 -10.78 -0.86
CA ASP A 89 24.06 -9.58 -0.16
C ASP A 89 24.72 -8.28 -0.65
N ALA A 90 25.96 -8.36 -1.18
CA ALA A 90 26.68 -7.20 -1.72
C ALA A 90 25.96 -6.49 -2.88
N HIS A 91 24.95 -7.10 -3.48
CA HIS A 91 24.15 -6.53 -4.57
C HIS A 91 22.93 -5.78 -4.08
N PHE A 92 22.58 -5.88 -2.80
CA PHE A 92 21.33 -5.37 -2.22
C PHE A 92 21.59 -4.48 -1.02
N THR A 93 20.63 -3.63 -0.71
CA THR A 93 20.57 -2.94 0.57
C THR A 93 20.08 -3.89 1.67
N GLU A 94 20.15 -3.50 2.92
CA GLU A 94 19.59 -4.23 4.07
C GLU A 94 18.10 -4.62 3.93
N HIS A 95 17.38 -3.95 3.02
CA HIS A 95 15.97 -4.23 2.71
C HIS A 95 15.78 -4.92 1.36
N GLY A 96 16.82 -5.54 0.80
CA GLY A 96 16.74 -6.32 -0.43
C GLY A 96 16.66 -5.50 -1.72
N PHE A 97 16.97 -4.17 -1.70
CA PHE A 97 16.95 -3.37 -2.92
C PHE A 97 18.18 -3.54 -3.77
N ALA A 98 17.96 -3.81 -5.06
CA ALA A 98 18.98 -3.88 -6.06
C ALA A 98 19.34 -2.49 -6.60
N GLN A 99 20.22 -1.76 -5.95
CA GLN A 99 20.65 -0.42 -6.39
C GLN A 99 21.24 -0.40 -7.81
N ARG A 100 21.95 -1.47 -8.20
CA ARG A 100 22.52 -1.60 -9.55
C ARG A 100 21.45 -1.66 -10.65
N LEU A 101 20.25 -2.11 -10.35
CA LEU A 101 19.14 -2.10 -11.31
C LEU A 101 18.68 -0.67 -11.63
N ALA A 102 18.72 0.23 -10.66
CA ALA A 102 18.35 1.63 -10.88
C ALA A 102 19.25 2.31 -11.90
N GLY A 103 20.57 2.05 -11.85
CA GLY A 103 21.53 2.55 -12.85
C GLY A 103 21.30 2.00 -14.27
N ALA A 104 20.64 0.87 -14.40
CA ALA A 104 20.25 0.27 -15.68
C ALA A 104 18.81 0.62 -16.11
N GLY A 105 18.15 1.57 -15.44
CA GLY A 105 16.77 1.96 -15.72
C GLY A 105 15.70 0.99 -15.19
N LEU A 106 16.11 -0.04 -14.46
CA LEU A 106 15.22 -1.07 -13.91
C LEU A 106 14.98 -0.85 -12.42
N ARG A 107 13.99 -1.55 -11.87
CA ARG A 107 13.74 -1.64 -10.43
C ARG A 107 13.75 -3.09 -10.00
N GLY A 108 14.21 -3.37 -8.79
CA GLY A 108 14.20 -4.74 -8.28
C GLY A 108 14.29 -4.82 -6.79
N HIS A 109 13.68 -5.88 -6.28
CA HIS A 109 13.68 -6.24 -4.89
C HIS A 109 13.83 -7.76 -4.77
N TYR A 110 14.73 -8.21 -3.91
CA TYR A 110 14.98 -9.61 -3.63
C TYR A 110 14.87 -9.88 -2.14
N PHE A 111 14.06 -10.86 -1.79
CA PHE A 111 13.88 -11.35 -0.43
C PHE A 111 14.66 -12.66 -0.28
N HIS A 112 15.85 -12.58 0.32
CA HIS A 112 16.80 -13.69 0.45
C HIS A 112 16.20 -14.93 1.11
N ASP A 113 15.44 -14.76 2.19
CA ASP A 113 14.87 -15.89 2.95
C ASP A 113 13.79 -16.67 2.19
N LEU A 114 13.22 -16.05 1.16
CA LEU A 114 12.08 -16.59 0.42
C LEU A 114 12.45 -16.98 -1.03
N ASP A 115 13.66 -16.68 -1.47
CA ASP A 115 14.04 -16.75 -2.90
C ASP A 115 12.98 -16.06 -3.79
N PHE A 116 12.59 -14.85 -3.41
CA PHE A 116 11.48 -14.14 -4.00
C PHE A 116 11.95 -12.85 -4.66
N TRP A 117 11.68 -12.73 -5.97
CA TRP A 117 12.09 -11.60 -6.79
C TRP A 117 10.91 -10.74 -7.20
N LYS A 118 11.13 -9.42 -7.19
CA LYS A 118 10.34 -8.45 -7.92
C LYS A 118 11.26 -7.66 -8.83
N VAL A 119 10.98 -7.68 -10.13
CA VAL A 119 11.72 -6.93 -11.15
C VAL A 119 10.74 -6.11 -11.95
N TYR A 120 11.10 -4.87 -12.28
CA TYR A 120 10.23 -3.95 -13.00
C TYR A 120 11.02 -3.10 -14.00
N ASP A 121 10.50 -3.01 -15.22
CA ASP A 121 10.95 -2.09 -16.27
C ASP A 121 9.96 -0.92 -16.37
N PRO A 122 10.30 0.28 -15.84
CA PRO A 122 9.40 1.43 -15.88
C PRO A 122 9.15 1.96 -17.29
N GLN A 123 10.07 1.78 -18.24
CA GLN A 123 9.91 2.25 -19.62
C GLN A 123 8.86 1.42 -20.35
N ARG A 124 8.89 0.11 -20.16
CA ARG A 124 7.95 -0.84 -20.77
C ARG A 124 6.70 -1.04 -19.93
N ARG A 125 6.70 -0.60 -18.67
CA ARG A 125 5.66 -0.87 -17.66
C ARG A 125 5.36 -2.35 -17.52
N VAL A 126 6.42 -3.15 -17.44
CA VAL A 126 6.34 -4.60 -17.29
C VAL A 126 7.10 -5.03 -16.05
N GLY A 127 6.49 -5.85 -15.24
CA GLY A 127 7.11 -6.41 -14.05
C GLY A 127 6.93 -7.92 -13.92
N VAL A 128 7.84 -8.52 -13.18
CA VAL A 128 7.82 -9.95 -12.84
C VAL A 128 7.97 -10.11 -11.34
N GLN A 129 7.06 -10.84 -10.76
CA GLN A 129 7.15 -11.40 -9.43
C GLN A 129 7.46 -12.89 -9.56
N LEU A 130 8.69 -13.29 -9.27
CA LEU A 130 9.12 -14.67 -9.37
C LEU A 130 9.21 -15.28 -7.98
N MET A 131 8.49 -16.36 -7.76
CA MET A 131 8.43 -17.13 -6.53
C MET A 131 9.08 -18.49 -6.71
N ARG A 132 9.39 -19.18 -5.61
CA ARG A 132 9.91 -20.55 -5.65
C ARG A 132 8.83 -21.59 -6.00
N ALA A 133 7.60 -21.35 -5.56
CA ALA A 133 6.43 -22.20 -5.78
C ALA A 133 5.15 -21.35 -5.81
N ALA A 134 4.04 -21.90 -6.26
CA ALA A 134 2.76 -21.22 -6.40
C ALA A 134 2.24 -20.57 -5.10
N ASP A 135 2.51 -21.19 -3.96
CA ASP A 135 2.08 -20.76 -2.63
C ASP A 135 3.18 -20.01 -1.84
N ALA A 136 4.38 -19.87 -2.42
CA ALA A 136 5.54 -19.27 -1.75
C ALA A 136 5.56 -17.72 -1.82
N PHE A 137 4.40 -17.07 -1.81
CA PHE A 137 4.35 -15.62 -1.74
C PHE A 137 4.42 -15.13 -0.30
N PRO A 138 5.04 -13.96 -0.06
CA PRO A 138 5.11 -13.41 1.28
C PRO A 138 3.72 -13.12 1.86
N PRO A 139 3.49 -13.41 3.15
CA PRO A 139 2.15 -13.29 3.75
C PRO A 139 1.58 -11.86 3.74
N TRP A 140 2.41 -10.85 3.56
CA TRP A 140 1.96 -9.45 3.40
C TRP A 140 1.35 -9.14 2.03
N GLU A 141 1.58 -9.97 1.02
CA GLU A 141 1.01 -9.78 -0.32
C GLU A 141 -0.52 -9.88 -0.33
N THR A 142 -1.12 -10.59 0.62
CA THR A 142 -2.59 -10.71 0.72
C THR A 142 -3.27 -9.40 1.13
N GLY A 143 -2.58 -8.53 1.86
CA GLY A 143 -3.16 -7.27 2.35
C GLY A 143 -2.93 -6.07 1.44
N SER A 144 -1.84 -6.08 0.69
CA SER A 144 -1.47 -5.02 -0.26
C SER A 144 -0.65 -5.64 -1.40
N PRO A 145 -1.31 -6.44 -2.26
CA PRO A 145 -0.63 -7.19 -3.30
C PRO A 145 0.03 -6.24 -4.31
N LEU A 146 1.18 -6.68 -4.83
CA LEU A 146 1.93 -5.97 -5.87
C LEU A 146 2.32 -4.52 -5.52
N ARG A 147 2.25 -4.12 -4.25
CA ARG A 147 2.46 -2.73 -3.81
C ARG A 147 3.80 -2.13 -4.28
N ALA A 148 4.86 -2.94 -4.40
CA ALA A 148 6.15 -2.44 -4.87
C ALA A 148 6.10 -1.97 -6.33
N PHE A 149 5.42 -2.72 -7.21
CA PHE A 149 5.22 -2.33 -8.60
C PHE A 149 4.39 -1.06 -8.72
N LEU A 150 3.29 -0.99 -7.96
CA LEU A 150 2.44 0.21 -7.91
C LEU A 150 3.23 1.41 -7.39
N HIS A 151 4.05 1.22 -6.35
CA HIS A 151 4.92 2.28 -5.83
C HIS A 151 5.88 2.81 -6.90
N TRP A 152 6.53 1.92 -7.65
CA TRP A 152 7.45 2.34 -8.72
C TRP A 152 6.73 3.01 -9.87
N GLU A 153 5.57 2.50 -10.27
CA GLU A 153 4.78 3.04 -11.38
C GLU A 153 4.21 4.43 -11.03
N TYR A 154 3.59 4.58 -9.87
CA TYR A 154 3.06 5.88 -9.44
C TYR A 154 4.15 6.89 -9.09
N GLY A 155 5.26 6.42 -8.51
CA GLY A 155 6.42 7.26 -8.22
C GLY A 155 7.02 7.93 -9.46
N ALA A 156 7.05 7.23 -10.59
CA ALA A 156 7.46 7.79 -11.86
C ALA A 156 6.56 8.93 -12.37
N ARG A 157 5.36 9.09 -11.81
CA ARG A 157 4.37 10.12 -12.15
C ARG A 157 4.20 11.18 -11.07
N GLY A 158 5.07 11.22 -10.07
CA GLY A 158 5.01 12.19 -8.98
C GLY A 158 3.99 11.87 -7.89
N MET A 159 3.23 10.78 -8.03
CA MET A 159 2.34 10.26 -6.97
C MET A 159 3.07 9.27 -6.08
N ARG A 160 2.59 9.04 -4.86
CA ARG A 160 3.25 8.10 -3.96
C ARG A 160 2.27 7.30 -3.11
N LEU A 161 2.60 6.02 -2.93
CA LEU A 161 1.96 5.22 -1.89
C LEU A 161 2.46 5.69 -0.53
N ALA A 162 1.56 6.20 0.29
CA ALA A 162 1.84 6.58 1.66
C ALA A 162 1.34 5.49 2.62
N HIS A 163 2.18 5.08 3.57
CA HIS A 163 1.75 4.22 4.67
C HIS A 163 0.95 5.04 5.69
N ALA A 164 -0.30 5.25 5.37
CA ALA A 164 -1.22 6.12 6.07
C ALA A 164 -2.65 5.60 5.96
N GLY A 165 -3.50 6.00 6.91
CA GLY A 165 -4.94 5.87 6.79
C GLY A 165 -5.58 7.20 6.42
N THR A 166 -6.86 7.19 6.08
CA THR A 166 -7.64 8.40 5.81
C THR A 166 -8.98 8.38 6.52
N LEU A 167 -9.47 9.55 6.89
CA LEU A 167 -10.87 9.77 7.25
C LEU A 167 -11.37 11.03 6.55
N GLY A 168 -12.62 11.00 6.10
CA GLY A 168 -13.21 12.10 5.37
C GLY A 168 -14.71 12.26 5.58
N ALA A 169 -15.20 13.43 5.19
CA ALA A 169 -16.60 13.74 5.08
C ALA A 169 -16.78 14.73 3.93
N ASP A 170 -17.84 14.57 3.14
CA ASP A 170 -18.22 15.48 2.04
C ASP A 170 -17.08 15.81 1.06
N GLY A 171 -16.25 14.78 0.74
CA GLY A 171 -15.13 14.90 -0.18
C GLY A 171 -13.84 15.45 0.42
N SER A 172 -13.87 16.06 1.60
CA SER A 172 -12.68 16.54 2.33
C SER A 172 -12.20 15.48 3.33
N GLY A 173 -10.90 15.42 3.59
CA GLY A 173 -10.39 14.42 4.50
C GLY A 173 -9.09 14.80 5.19
N VAL A 174 -8.70 13.96 6.14
CA VAL A 174 -7.41 14.02 6.83
C VAL A 174 -6.58 12.78 6.53
N LEU A 175 -5.26 12.96 6.43
CA LEU A 175 -4.30 11.88 6.29
C LEU A 175 -3.77 11.50 7.69
N LEU A 176 -3.98 10.27 8.10
CA LEU A 176 -3.54 9.72 9.37
C LEU A 176 -2.19 9.01 9.19
N ALA A 177 -1.12 9.59 9.69
CA ALA A 177 0.22 9.03 9.53
C ALA A 177 0.93 8.89 10.89
N GLY A 178 1.96 8.06 10.95
CA GLY A 178 2.71 7.82 12.19
C GLY A 178 3.26 6.41 12.27
N ALA A 179 4.03 6.12 13.31
CA ALA A 179 4.65 4.82 13.54
C ALA A 179 3.63 3.67 13.67
N GLY A 180 4.11 2.44 13.54
CA GLY A 180 3.30 1.25 13.86
C GLY A 180 2.81 1.31 15.31
N GLY A 181 1.54 0.98 15.54
CA GLY A 181 0.94 1.03 16.87
C GLY A 181 0.46 2.41 17.34
N ALA A 182 0.65 3.48 16.56
CA ALA A 182 0.19 4.84 16.91
C ALA A 182 -1.33 5.01 16.99
N GLY A 183 -2.12 4.04 16.51
CA GLY A 183 -3.58 4.09 16.54
C GLY A 183 -4.24 4.41 15.19
N LYS A 184 -3.48 4.54 14.08
CA LYS A 184 -4.02 4.83 12.73
C LYS A 184 -5.22 3.95 12.36
N SER A 185 -4.99 2.65 12.26
CA SER A 185 -6.04 1.69 11.82
C SER A 185 -7.25 1.67 12.77
N GLY A 186 -7.02 1.80 14.08
CA GLY A 186 -8.12 1.92 15.04
C GLY A 186 -8.96 3.17 14.82
N THR A 187 -8.32 4.29 14.49
CA THR A 187 -9.00 5.56 14.17
C THR A 187 -9.78 5.47 12.85
N VAL A 188 -9.19 4.87 11.81
CA VAL A 188 -9.88 4.65 10.52
C VAL A 188 -11.13 3.80 10.72
N VAL A 189 -11.01 2.68 11.43
CA VAL A 189 -12.16 1.79 11.70
C VAL A 189 -13.21 2.49 12.54
N ALA A 190 -12.81 3.23 13.59
CA ALA A 190 -13.74 4.02 14.40
C ALA A 190 -14.53 5.02 13.55
N GLY A 191 -13.86 5.75 12.65
CA GLY A 191 -14.50 6.69 11.73
C GLY A 191 -15.50 6.00 10.79
N LEU A 192 -15.09 4.91 10.13
CA LEU A 192 -15.96 4.15 9.22
C LEU A 192 -17.22 3.62 9.91
N LEU A 193 -17.09 3.10 11.13
CA LEU A 193 -18.22 2.62 11.94
C LEU A 193 -19.20 3.74 12.32
N ASN A 194 -18.72 4.98 12.36
CA ASN A 194 -19.51 6.17 12.72
C ASN A 194 -19.82 7.06 11.51
N GLY A 195 -19.77 6.51 10.29
CA GLY A 195 -20.27 7.17 9.08
C GLY A 195 -19.32 8.15 8.39
N LEU A 196 -18.05 8.20 8.81
CA LEU A 196 -17.03 8.88 8.03
C LEU A 196 -16.59 8.04 6.84
N ASP A 197 -16.07 8.68 5.80
CA ASP A 197 -15.50 8.06 4.63
C ASP A 197 -14.02 7.72 4.84
N SER A 198 -13.51 6.75 4.07
CA SER A 198 -12.07 6.49 3.96
C SER A 198 -11.73 5.95 2.57
N VAL A 199 -10.61 6.38 2.02
CA VAL A 199 -10.04 5.79 0.79
C VAL A 199 -9.04 4.68 1.09
N GLY A 200 -8.77 4.37 2.35
CA GLY A 200 -7.91 3.25 2.73
C GLY A 200 -7.22 3.41 4.07
N ASP A 201 -6.64 2.30 4.50
CA ASP A 201 -5.71 2.19 5.62
C ASP A 201 -4.49 1.39 5.16
N ASP A 202 -3.35 1.52 5.85
CA ASP A 202 -2.08 0.88 5.54
C ASP A 202 -1.36 1.50 4.30
N TYR A 203 -1.98 1.52 3.10
CA TYR A 203 -1.42 2.19 1.91
C TYR A 203 -2.49 2.91 1.11
N VAL A 204 -2.33 4.21 0.96
CA VAL A 204 -3.16 5.07 0.11
C VAL A 204 -2.31 5.78 -0.94
N LEU A 205 -2.88 6.07 -2.09
CA LEU A 205 -2.19 6.83 -3.14
C LEU A 205 -2.35 8.33 -2.88
N VAL A 206 -1.24 9.03 -2.67
CA VAL A 206 -1.22 10.48 -2.45
C VAL A 206 -0.63 11.20 -3.66
N ASP A 207 -1.31 12.26 -4.09
CA ASP A 207 -0.92 13.14 -5.18
C ASP A 207 -0.77 14.58 -4.66
N LEU A 208 0.32 15.25 -5.04
CA LEU A 208 0.64 16.64 -4.65
C LEU A 208 0.60 17.60 -5.84
N SER A 209 0.15 17.18 -7.02
CA SER A 209 0.33 17.93 -8.28
C SER A 209 -0.47 19.22 -8.36
N SER A 210 -1.65 19.30 -7.76
CA SER A 210 -2.50 20.50 -7.75
C SER A 210 -2.99 20.86 -6.35
N SER A 211 -3.74 19.99 -5.75
CA SER A 211 -4.09 19.96 -4.33
C SER A 211 -3.62 18.64 -3.74
N VAL A 212 -3.51 18.53 -2.43
CA VAL A 212 -3.17 17.25 -1.81
C VAL A 212 -4.40 16.35 -1.84
N THR A 213 -4.35 15.28 -2.63
CA THR A 213 -5.44 14.31 -2.70
C THR A 213 -4.99 12.93 -2.27
N ALA A 214 -5.89 12.14 -1.71
CA ALA A 214 -5.70 10.73 -1.45
C ALA A 214 -6.72 9.90 -2.23
N ARG A 215 -6.27 8.78 -2.82
CA ARG A 215 -7.11 7.89 -3.63
C ARG A 215 -6.97 6.44 -3.15
N PRO A 216 -8.02 5.61 -3.31
CA PRO A 216 -8.01 4.24 -2.86
C PRO A 216 -7.13 3.37 -3.76
N LEU A 217 -6.44 2.41 -3.15
CA LEU A 217 -5.79 1.29 -3.84
C LEU A 217 -6.24 -0.04 -3.26
N PHE A 218 -6.32 -0.13 -1.93
CA PHE A 218 -6.63 -1.36 -1.21
C PHE A 218 -7.80 -1.16 -0.25
N SER A 219 -8.69 -2.15 -0.21
CA SER A 219 -9.85 -2.17 0.68
C SER A 219 -9.56 -2.82 2.04
N VAL A 220 -8.38 -3.41 2.21
CA VAL A 220 -8.03 -4.27 3.34
C VAL A 220 -7.77 -3.47 4.60
N LEU A 221 -8.43 -3.88 5.68
CA LEU A 221 -8.26 -3.36 7.03
C LEU A 221 -7.70 -4.46 7.95
N LYS A 222 -6.94 -4.06 8.97
CA LYS A 222 -6.32 -4.97 9.93
C LYS A 222 -6.48 -4.45 11.35
N GLN A 223 -6.94 -5.31 12.27
CA GLN A 223 -7.05 -4.98 13.69
C GLN A 223 -6.50 -6.09 14.56
N ASP A 224 -5.73 -5.75 15.59
CA ASP A 224 -5.37 -6.71 16.62
C ASP A 224 -6.61 -7.15 17.42
N PRO A 225 -6.56 -8.28 18.11
CA PRO A 225 -7.73 -8.82 18.81
C PRO A 225 -8.33 -7.88 19.87
N LYS A 226 -7.50 -7.05 20.53
CA LYS A 226 -7.98 -6.07 21.53
C LYS A 226 -8.72 -4.92 20.84
N GLY A 227 -8.16 -4.38 19.76
CA GLY A 227 -8.80 -3.36 18.94
C GLY A 227 -10.09 -3.87 18.30
N PHE A 228 -10.08 -5.10 17.78
CA PHE A 228 -11.24 -5.75 17.18
C PHE A 228 -12.41 -5.87 18.18
N ALA A 229 -12.12 -6.28 19.42
CA ALA A 229 -13.13 -6.35 20.47
C ALA A 229 -13.62 -4.97 20.92
N ARG A 230 -12.70 -4.00 21.14
CA ARG A 230 -13.04 -2.64 21.57
C ARG A 230 -13.92 -1.90 20.56
N LEU A 231 -13.73 -2.15 19.27
CA LEU A 231 -14.49 -1.54 18.18
C LEU A 231 -15.83 -2.26 17.90
N GLY A 232 -16.21 -3.26 18.71
CA GLY A 232 -17.45 -4.01 18.52
C GLY A 232 -17.51 -4.86 17.24
N LEU A 233 -16.36 -5.12 16.61
CA LEU A 233 -16.30 -5.82 15.34
C LEU A 233 -16.66 -7.30 15.43
N LYS A 234 -16.59 -7.91 16.63
CA LYS A 234 -17.02 -9.30 16.86
C LYS A 234 -18.49 -9.51 16.56
N ASP A 235 -19.33 -8.57 16.99
CA ASP A 235 -20.78 -8.66 16.80
C ASP A 235 -21.17 -8.42 15.33
N ARG A 236 -20.39 -7.63 14.61
CA ARG A 236 -20.66 -7.27 13.22
C ARG A 236 -20.08 -8.26 12.21
N LEU A 237 -18.89 -8.79 12.46
CA LEU A 237 -18.13 -9.60 11.51
C LEU A 237 -17.95 -11.07 11.95
N GLY A 238 -18.40 -11.43 13.14
CA GLY A 238 -18.20 -12.76 13.74
C GLY A 238 -16.89 -12.88 14.51
N SER A 239 -16.85 -13.82 15.46
CA SER A 239 -15.71 -14.06 16.36
C SER A 239 -14.63 -14.94 15.76
N ASP A 240 -14.96 -15.75 14.76
CA ASP A 240 -14.13 -16.88 14.31
C ASP A 240 -13.25 -16.57 13.10
N ARG A 241 -13.03 -15.27 12.83
CA ARG A 241 -12.14 -14.85 11.74
C ARG A 241 -10.69 -15.22 12.05
N PRO A 242 -9.99 -15.89 11.12
CA PRO A 242 -8.60 -16.27 11.34
C PRO A 242 -7.70 -15.03 11.50
N LEU A 243 -6.66 -15.19 12.29
CA LEU A 243 -5.62 -14.17 12.40
C LEU A 243 -4.62 -14.34 11.26
N ASN A 244 -4.15 -13.22 10.73
CA ASN A 244 -3.05 -13.22 9.78
C ASN A 244 -1.70 -13.48 10.48
N TRP A 245 -0.61 -13.50 9.71
CA TRP A 245 0.75 -13.70 10.20
C TRP A 245 1.23 -12.67 11.25
N GLN A 246 0.57 -11.52 11.33
CA GLN A 246 0.83 -10.47 12.35
C GLN A 246 -0.03 -10.66 13.61
N GLY A 247 -0.84 -11.70 13.71
CA GLY A 247 -1.80 -11.89 14.80
C GLY A 247 -2.97 -10.90 14.74
N LYS A 248 -3.38 -10.45 13.56
CA LYS A 248 -4.46 -9.49 13.35
C LYS A 248 -5.61 -10.10 12.56
N HIS A 249 -6.84 -9.71 12.90
CA HIS A 249 -8.00 -9.94 12.05
C HIS A 249 -7.93 -9.10 10.79
N VAL A 250 -8.30 -9.71 9.67
CA VAL A 250 -8.33 -9.05 8.34
C VAL A 250 -9.78 -8.99 7.87
N PHE A 251 -10.18 -7.83 7.35
CA PHE A 251 -11.50 -7.56 6.80
C PHE A 251 -11.41 -6.40 5.80
N HIS A 252 -12.51 -6.02 5.16
CA HIS A 252 -12.50 -5.00 4.13
C HIS A 252 -13.31 -3.76 4.56
N ILE A 253 -13.02 -2.62 3.96
CA ILE A 253 -13.76 -1.38 4.20
C ILE A 253 -15.25 -1.61 3.97
N GLY A 254 -15.63 -2.29 2.89
CA GLY A 254 -17.02 -2.59 2.56
C GLY A 254 -17.76 -3.47 3.57
N ASP A 255 -17.03 -4.21 4.43
CA ASP A 255 -17.65 -5.04 5.49
C ASP A 255 -18.23 -4.16 6.63
N ILE A 256 -17.72 -2.94 6.79
CA ILE A 256 -18.06 -2.08 7.93
C ILE A 256 -18.55 -0.68 7.55
N ALA A 257 -18.14 -0.16 6.39
CA ALA A 257 -18.57 1.15 5.93
C ALA A 257 -20.06 1.17 5.60
N SER A 258 -20.73 2.29 5.86
CA SER A 258 -22.13 2.53 5.52
C SER A 258 -22.29 3.11 4.11
N ARG A 259 -21.21 3.56 3.48
CA ARG A 259 -21.18 4.18 2.16
C ARG A 259 -20.08 3.54 1.30
N PRO A 260 -20.20 3.62 -0.04
CA PRO A 260 -19.13 3.21 -0.95
C PRO A 260 -17.81 3.95 -0.68
N ILE A 261 -16.69 3.32 -0.98
CA ILE A 261 -15.37 3.96 -0.89
C ILE A 261 -15.31 5.10 -1.91
N PRO A 262 -15.02 6.35 -1.50
CA PRO A 262 -14.91 7.45 -2.44
C PRO A 262 -13.70 7.28 -3.38
N GLY A 263 -13.82 7.75 -4.62
CA GLY A 263 -12.73 7.70 -5.60
C GLY A 263 -11.55 8.61 -5.24
N THR A 264 -11.80 9.66 -4.45
CA THR A 264 -10.79 10.61 -3.97
C THR A 264 -11.26 11.32 -2.69
N LEU A 265 -10.31 11.78 -1.89
CA LEU A 265 -10.51 12.76 -0.82
C LEU A 265 -9.52 13.90 -1.01
N ASP A 266 -10.00 15.14 -0.92
CA ASP A 266 -9.16 16.33 -0.81
C ASP A 266 -8.63 16.42 0.62
N ILE A 267 -7.31 16.26 0.77
CA ILE A 267 -6.68 16.20 2.10
C ILE A 267 -6.38 17.61 2.60
N VAL A 268 -7.05 18.00 3.68
CA VAL A 268 -6.93 19.34 4.28
C VAL A 268 -5.96 19.39 5.46
N ALA A 269 -5.59 18.25 6.04
CA ALA A 269 -4.64 18.18 7.16
C ALA A 269 -3.92 16.84 7.26
N LEU A 270 -2.72 16.88 7.81
CA LEU A 270 -1.96 15.71 8.26
C LEU A 270 -2.15 15.55 9.77
N MET A 271 -2.63 14.40 10.20
CA MET A 271 -2.80 14.07 11.61
C MET A 271 -1.91 12.91 12.04
N VAL A 272 -1.25 13.07 13.17
CA VAL A 272 -0.45 12.04 13.81
C VAL A 272 -1.21 11.53 15.04
N PRO A 273 -1.83 10.33 14.94
CA PRO A 273 -2.50 9.73 16.09
C PRO A 273 -1.49 9.39 17.20
N HIS A 274 -1.94 9.59 18.43
CA HIS A 274 -1.18 9.25 19.63
C HIS A 274 -2.11 8.64 20.67
N ILE A 275 -1.80 7.44 21.13
CA ILE A 275 -2.55 6.78 22.20
C ILE A 275 -2.19 7.47 23.51
N GLY A 276 -3.15 8.20 24.06
CA GLY A 276 -3.00 8.93 25.32
C GLY A 276 -3.18 8.07 26.56
N ALA A 277 -2.99 8.65 27.72
CA ALA A 277 -3.18 8.01 29.01
C ALA A 277 -4.68 7.89 29.43
N GLY A 278 -5.61 8.20 28.54
CA GLY A 278 -7.06 8.25 28.78
C GLY A 278 -7.60 9.69 28.72
N GLY A 279 -8.92 9.82 28.75
CA GLY A 279 -9.62 11.09 28.58
C GLY A 279 -10.27 11.25 27.22
N ALA A 280 -10.77 12.45 26.90
CA ALA A 280 -11.37 12.77 25.62
C ALA A 280 -10.29 12.97 24.55
N SER A 281 -10.64 12.66 23.30
CA SER A 281 -9.77 12.94 22.16
C SER A 281 -9.57 14.44 21.95
N SER A 282 -8.40 14.81 21.45
CA SER A 282 -8.11 16.21 21.16
C SER A 282 -7.18 16.36 19.96
N ILE A 283 -7.36 17.45 19.22
CA ILE A 283 -6.55 17.81 18.07
C ILE A 283 -5.77 19.08 18.41
N MET A 284 -4.45 19.01 18.36
CA MET A 284 -3.54 20.10 18.67
C MET A 284 -2.57 20.35 17.52
N PRO A 285 -2.26 21.60 17.19
CA PRO A 285 -1.23 21.90 16.20
C PRO A 285 0.10 21.20 16.51
N MET A 286 0.75 20.72 15.45
CA MET A 286 2.05 20.04 15.53
C MET A 286 3.06 20.72 14.61
N SER A 287 4.33 20.78 15.01
CA SER A 287 5.37 21.29 14.13
C SER A 287 5.60 20.38 12.92
N ARG A 288 5.97 20.97 11.77
CA ARG A 288 6.34 20.22 10.57
C ARG A 288 7.48 19.23 10.82
N ARG A 289 8.43 19.62 11.68
CA ARG A 289 9.54 18.76 12.09
C ARG A 289 9.03 17.49 12.78
N ASP A 290 8.15 17.64 13.75
CA ASP A 290 7.61 16.49 14.49
C ASP A 290 6.74 15.60 13.61
N ALA A 291 5.98 16.20 12.68
CA ALA A 291 5.23 15.47 11.68
C ALA A 291 6.16 14.66 10.75
N MET A 292 7.26 15.24 10.26
CA MET A 292 8.26 14.51 9.48
C MET A 292 8.90 13.36 10.25
N ILE A 293 9.22 13.55 11.53
CA ILE A 293 9.74 12.48 12.39
C ILE A 293 8.73 11.35 12.53
N ALA A 294 7.43 11.66 12.65
CA ALA A 294 6.38 10.65 12.73
C ALA A 294 6.14 9.90 11.40
N LEU A 295 6.33 10.57 10.25
CA LEU A 295 6.21 9.97 8.92
C LEU A 295 7.39 9.08 8.55
N ALA A 296 8.60 9.42 8.98
CA ALA A 296 9.84 8.80 8.51
C ALA A 296 9.90 7.27 8.66
N PRO A 297 9.52 6.65 9.80
CA PRO A 297 9.62 5.21 9.98
C PRO A 297 8.71 4.42 9.04
N SER A 298 7.55 4.95 8.70
CA SER A 298 6.53 4.26 7.92
C SER A 298 6.46 4.73 6.46
N GLY A 299 6.74 5.99 6.19
CA GLY A 299 6.64 6.54 4.84
C GLY A 299 7.92 6.40 4.01
N ILE A 300 9.09 6.50 4.65
CA ILE A 300 10.39 6.52 3.95
C ILE A 300 11.05 5.13 4.00
N ALA A 301 10.98 4.44 5.13
CA ALA A 301 11.71 3.19 5.34
C ALA A 301 11.00 1.95 4.79
N GLN A 302 9.67 1.95 4.70
CA GLN A 302 8.92 0.75 4.29
C GLN A 302 8.79 0.58 2.77
N MET A 303 9.01 1.64 2.00
CA MET A 303 8.89 1.55 0.55
C MET A 303 10.24 1.46 -0.12
N PRO A 304 10.33 0.61 -1.15
CA PRO A 304 11.58 0.23 -1.76
C PRO A 304 12.35 1.35 -2.47
N GLY A 305 13.61 1.52 -2.05
CA GLY A 305 14.68 1.98 -2.94
C GLY A 305 14.81 3.49 -3.16
N GLU A 306 13.88 4.31 -2.71
CA GLU A 306 13.88 5.74 -3.04
C GLU A 306 13.83 6.64 -1.80
N ARG A 307 14.79 6.46 -0.88
CA ARG A 307 14.85 7.25 0.37
C ARG A 307 14.84 8.76 0.11
N GLU A 308 15.60 9.22 -0.88
CA GLU A 308 15.69 10.66 -1.20
C GLU A 308 14.38 11.22 -1.77
N SER A 309 13.79 10.54 -2.76
CA SER A 309 12.50 10.96 -3.33
C SER A 309 11.38 10.87 -2.31
N GLY A 310 11.40 9.84 -1.43
CA GLY A 310 10.49 9.70 -0.32
C GLY A 310 10.60 10.84 0.68
N PHE A 311 11.81 11.18 1.10
CA PHE A 311 12.04 12.30 2.00
C PHE A 311 11.55 13.63 1.39
N ARG A 312 11.84 13.86 0.12
CA ARG A 312 11.38 15.06 -0.60
C ARG A 312 9.86 15.13 -0.65
N PHE A 313 9.20 14.04 -1.05
CA PHE A 313 7.75 13.97 -1.13
C PHE A 313 7.08 14.27 0.22
N PHE A 314 7.52 13.64 1.31
CA PHE A 314 6.94 13.88 2.63
C PHE A 314 7.31 15.24 3.21
N SER A 315 8.46 15.80 2.84
CA SER A 315 8.80 17.19 3.15
C SER A 315 7.83 18.16 2.48
N ASP A 316 7.51 17.94 1.22
CA ASP A 316 6.54 18.76 0.48
C ASP A 316 5.13 18.59 1.04
N LEU A 317 4.71 17.36 1.35
CA LEU A 317 3.43 17.08 2.00
C LEU A 317 3.26 17.86 3.31
N THR A 318 4.29 17.88 4.19
CA THR A 318 4.24 18.64 5.46
C THR A 318 4.35 20.15 5.28
N ARG A 319 4.73 20.65 4.10
CA ARG A 319 4.68 22.08 3.77
C ARG A 319 3.32 22.49 3.25
N LEU A 320 2.67 21.62 2.49
CA LEU A 320 1.36 21.88 1.88
C LEU A 320 0.21 21.76 2.88
N LEU A 321 0.34 20.87 3.88
CA LEU A 321 -0.71 20.61 4.86
C LEU A 321 -0.38 21.16 6.24
N PRO A 322 -1.37 21.72 6.95
CA PRO A 322 -1.26 21.90 8.38
C PRO A 322 -1.15 20.55 9.08
N CYS A 323 -0.30 20.48 10.10
CA CYS A 323 0.01 19.24 10.81
C CYS A 323 -0.55 19.30 12.24
N TYR A 324 -1.17 18.20 12.68
CA TYR A 324 -1.79 18.10 13.99
C TYR A 324 -1.41 16.79 14.69
N ARG A 325 -1.35 16.83 16.00
CA ARG A 325 -1.41 15.66 16.87
C ARG A 325 -2.85 15.35 17.18
N LEU A 326 -3.28 14.12 16.95
CA LEU A 326 -4.56 13.58 17.37
C LEU A 326 -4.34 12.70 18.61
N SER A 327 -4.55 13.24 19.79
CA SER A 327 -4.56 12.45 21.03
C SER A 327 -5.85 11.64 21.09
N LEU A 328 -5.72 10.31 21.18
CA LEU A 328 -6.84 9.39 21.11
C LEU A 328 -7.42 9.11 22.51
N GLY A 329 -8.72 9.28 22.64
CA GLY A 329 -9.51 8.74 23.73
C GLY A 329 -9.68 7.23 23.63
N THR A 330 -10.61 6.68 24.41
CA THR A 330 -10.90 5.26 24.44
C THR A 330 -12.18 4.87 23.71
N ASP A 331 -13.12 5.80 23.56
CA ASP A 331 -14.41 5.58 22.91
C ASP A 331 -14.32 5.79 21.40
N PRO A 332 -14.67 4.79 20.56
CA PRO A 332 -14.59 4.92 19.10
C PRO A 332 -15.51 5.99 18.53
N GLY A 333 -16.70 6.17 19.09
CA GLY A 333 -17.65 7.20 18.63
C GLY A 333 -17.14 8.61 18.91
N GLU A 334 -16.55 8.82 20.07
CA GLU A 334 -15.95 10.08 20.47
C GLU A 334 -14.72 10.42 19.59
N ILE A 335 -13.86 9.45 19.29
CA ILE A 335 -12.73 9.62 18.37
C ILE A 335 -13.23 10.06 16.99
N ALA A 336 -14.23 9.36 16.46
CA ALA A 336 -14.83 9.69 15.16
C ALA A 336 -15.45 11.07 15.15
N GLY A 337 -16.23 11.43 16.21
CA GLY A 337 -16.84 12.75 16.39
C GLY A 337 -15.81 13.88 16.42
N THR A 338 -14.68 13.66 17.11
CA THR A 338 -13.59 14.65 17.16
C THR A 338 -13.01 14.95 15.78
N VAL A 339 -12.84 13.92 14.93
CA VAL A 339 -12.37 14.11 13.55
C VAL A 339 -13.44 14.75 12.67
N ALA A 340 -14.71 14.33 12.82
CA ALA A 340 -15.83 14.90 12.09
C ALA A 340 -15.99 16.40 12.38
N ASP A 341 -15.94 16.78 13.64
CA ASP A 341 -16.01 18.19 14.09
C ASP A 341 -14.85 19.04 13.55
N PHE A 342 -13.66 18.45 13.43
CA PHE A 342 -12.50 19.13 12.82
C PHE A 342 -12.76 19.37 11.33
N LEU A 343 -13.23 18.37 10.60
CA LEU A 343 -13.52 18.49 9.17
C LEU A 343 -14.65 19.52 8.91
N ALA A 344 -15.69 19.52 9.73
CA ALA A 344 -16.82 20.47 9.60
C ALA A 344 -16.42 21.94 9.84
N ARG A 345 -15.42 22.20 10.70
CA ARG A 345 -14.93 23.56 10.97
C ARG A 345 -13.94 24.07 9.92
N GLY A 346 -13.43 23.19 9.05
CA GLY A 346 -12.31 23.48 8.20
C GLY A 346 -10.98 23.50 8.96
N ALA A 347 -9.89 23.23 8.27
CA ALA A 347 -8.55 23.39 8.82
C ALA A 347 -8.22 24.89 8.87
N SER A 348 -8.55 25.54 9.99
CA SER A 348 -8.25 26.96 10.25
C SER A 348 -6.83 27.16 10.78
#